data_43d4f0953806552e52627a6b3a24af36
#
_entry.id   43d4f0953806552e52627a6b3a24af36
#
_cell.length_a   1.000
_cell.length_b   1.000
_cell.length_c   1.000
_cell.angle_alpha   90.00
_cell.angle_beta   90.00
_cell.angle_gamma   90.00
#
_symmetry.space_group_name_H-M   'P 1'
#
loop_
_entity.id
_entity.type
_entity.pdbx_description
1 polymer ?
#
loop_
_entity_poly.entity_id
_entity_poly.type
_entity_poly.pdbx_seq_one_letter_code
_entity_poly.pdbx_strand_id
1 'polypeptide(L)'
;MATDMSLWGLFANASLLVKAIMVFLLGLSILSWTVIFQRARFMRDARKAMRLFEEQFWSGGDLSKLYEGLTGRGANASSISGIAHICYAGFKEFLRLRKKDGNQGDKEALMEGTQRCMRVALSRETEKLEAHLSFLATVGSVTPYIGLFGTVWGIMHAFMALGNVQQATLSLVAPGIAEALVATAMGLFAAIPAVVAYNRYSHISQQLITGYETFQEEFVAILHRQVHAAALV
;
A
#
# COMPACT_ATOMS: atom_id res chain seq x y z
N MET A 1 -9.55 21.55 45.34
CA MET A 1 -9.89 21.59 43.93
C MET A 1 -9.94 20.16 43.46
N ALA A 2 -11.11 19.64 43.11
CA ALA A 2 -11.21 18.32 42.47
C ALA A 2 -10.50 18.41 41.13
N THR A 3 -9.42 17.66 40.95
CA THR A 3 -8.76 17.52 39.64
C THR A 3 -9.75 16.82 38.76
N ASP A 4 -10.30 17.56 37.78
CA ASP A 4 -11.16 16.98 36.78
C ASP A 4 -10.38 15.88 36.02
N MET A 5 -10.65 14.61 36.37
CA MET A 5 -10.11 13.42 35.74
C MET A 5 -10.73 13.20 34.34
N SER A 6 -11.13 14.28 33.69
CA SER A 6 -11.53 14.22 32.29
C SER A 6 -10.31 13.98 31.39
N LEU A 7 -10.49 13.28 30.25
CA LEU A 7 -9.40 13.07 29.27
C LEU A 7 -8.74 14.40 28.85
N TRP A 8 -9.54 15.48 28.79
CA TRP A 8 -9.04 16.81 28.49
C TRP A 8 -8.20 17.40 29.64
N GLY A 9 -8.62 17.18 30.87
CA GLY A 9 -7.86 17.60 32.07
C GLY A 9 -6.51 16.87 32.17
N LEU A 10 -6.48 15.57 31.88
CA LEU A 10 -5.26 14.77 31.82
C LEU A 10 -4.31 15.28 30.72
N PHE A 11 -4.83 15.59 29.52
CA PHE A 11 -4.00 16.20 28.48
C PHE A 11 -3.46 17.57 28.87
N ALA A 12 -4.30 18.45 29.48
CA ALA A 12 -3.91 19.83 29.84
C ALA A 12 -2.82 19.87 30.91
N ASN A 13 -2.76 18.89 31.82
CA ASN A 13 -1.81 18.86 32.95
C ASN A 13 -0.54 18.03 32.62
N ALA A 14 -0.53 17.28 31.55
CA ALA A 14 0.59 16.41 31.16
C ALA A 14 1.90 17.20 30.98
N SER A 15 3.03 16.55 31.22
CA SER A 15 4.34 17.12 30.92
C SER A 15 4.48 17.48 29.45
N LEU A 16 5.27 18.49 29.12
CA LEU A 16 5.42 19.00 27.76
C LEU A 16 5.81 17.87 26.78
N LEU A 17 6.69 16.95 27.21
CA LEU A 17 7.13 15.83 26.39
C LEU A 17 6.00 14.81 26.15
N VAL A 18 5.22 14.47 27.18
CA VAL A 18 4.08 13.54 27.04
C VAL A 18 3.01 14.16 26.15
N LYS A 19 2.74 15.47 26.24
CA LYS A 19 1.87 16.21 25.31
C LYS A 19 2.35 16.08 23.86
N ALA A 20 3.64 16.33 23.64
CA ALA A 20 4.23 16.22 22.30
C ALA A 20 4.07 14.81 21.72
N ILE A 21 4.29 13.77 22.54
CA ILE A 21 4.08 12.38 22.16
C ILE A 21 2.62 12.12 21.79
N MET A 22 1.66 12.55 22.61
CA MET A 22 0.23 12.35 22.34
C MET A 22 -0.21 13.03 21.05
N VAL A 23 0.22 14.28 20.82
CA VAL A 23 -0.08 15.02 19.57
C VAL A 23 0.54 14.33 18.37
N PHE A 24 1.78 13.85 18.48
CA PHE A 24 2.46 13.12 17.42
C PHE A 24 1.74 11.82 17.08
N LEU A 25 1.36 11.02 18.10
CA LEU A 25 0.60 9.78 17.90
C LEU A 25 -0.77 10.01 17.28
N LEU A 26 -1.46 11.08 17.67
CA LEU A 26 -2.72 11.49 17.07
C LEU A 26 -2.54 11.84 15.59
N GLY A 27 -1.49 12.61 15.25
CA GLY A 27 -1.13 12.94 13.87
C GLY A 27 -0.86 11.69 13.02
N LEU A 28 -0.05 10.77 13.54
CA LEU A 28 0.21 9.49 12.88
C LEU A 28 -1.06 8.65 12.70
N SER A 29 -1.96 8.65 13.69
CA SER A 29 -3.24 7.95 13.59
C SER A 29 -4.09 8.51 12.45
N ILE A 30 -4.24 9.82 12.34
CA ILE A 30 -5.01 10.49 11.27
C ILE A 30 -4.41 10.18 9.89
N LEU A 31 -3.09 10.29 9.76
CA LEU A 31 -2.38 9.94 8.52
C LEU A 31 -2.58 8.47 8.15
N SER A 32 -2.48 7.57 9.13
CA SER A 32 -2.71 6.14 8.94
C SER A 32 -4.13 5.86 8.42
N TRP A 33 -5.16 6.44 9.01
CA TRP A 33 -6.53 6.30 8.54
C TRP A 33 -6.72 6.82 7.10
N THR A 34 -6.09 7.96 6.77
CA THR A 34 -6.11 8.50 5.41
C THR A 34 -5.54 7.51 4.41
N VAL A 35 -4.37 6.93 4.71
CA VAL A 35 -3.74 5.90 3.88
C VAL A 35 -4.60 4.64 3.80
N ILE A 36 -5.20 4.19 4.91
CA ILE A 36 -6.08 3.01 4.95
C ILE A 36 -7.25 3.19 3.97
N PHE A 37 -7.96 4.31 4.02
CA PHE A 37 -9.10 4.57 3.14
C PHE A 37 -8.68 4.70 1.66
N GLN A 38 -7.55 5.38 1.40
CA GLN A 38 -7.01 5.51 0.05
C GLN A 38 -6.65 4.14 -0.54
N ARG A 39 -5.96 3.30 0.25
CA ARG A 39 -5.57 1.95 -0.19
C ARG A 39 -6.78 1.02 -0.35
N ALA A 40 -7.79 1.13 0.52
CA ALA A 40 -9.03 0.37 0.40
C ALA A 40 -9.73 0.59 -0.95
N ARG A 41 -9.81 1.85 -1.38
CA ARG A 41 -10.39 2.21 -2.69
C ARG A 41 -9.53 1.69 -3.82
N PHE A 42 -8.23 2.00 -3.80
CA PHE A 42 -7.30 1.58 -4.83
C PHE A 42 -7.30 0.06 -5.07
N MET A 43 -7.19 -0.75 -4.00
CA MET A 43 -7.18 -2.21 -4.11
C MET A 43 -8.51 -2.78 -4.63
N ARG A 44 -9.64 -2.15 -4.25
CA ARG A 44 -10.96 -2.54 -4.76
C ARG A 44 -11.05 -2.28 -6.27
N ASP A 45 -10.62 -1.10 -6.70
CA ASP A 45 -10.66 -0.69 -8.10
C ASP A 45 -9.70 -1.53 -8.96
N ALA A 46 -8.48 -1.80 -8.48
CA ALA A 46 -7.52 -2.68 -9.15
C ALA A 46 -8.06 -4.10 -9.34
N ARG A 47 -8.67 -4.69 -8.29
CA ARG A 47 -9.29 -6.02 -8.37
C ARG A 47 -10.46 -6.06 -9.35
N LYS A 48 -11.29 -5.01 -9.35
CA LYS A 48 -12.41 -4.89 -10.28
C LYS A 48 -11.92 -4.75 -11.72
N ALA A 49 -10.91 -3.89 -11.95
CA ALA A 49 -10.32 -3.69 -13.27
C ALA A 49 -9.69 -4.98 -13.82
N MET A 50 -8.98 -5.74 -12.98
CA MET A 50 -8.42 -7.03 -13.35
C MET A 50 -9.50 -8.00 -13.83
N ARG A 51 -10.56 -8.22 -13.07
CA ARG A 51 -11.65 -9.13 -13.43
C ARG A 51 -12.32 -8.74 -14.75
N LEU A 52 -12.67 -7.47 -14.90
CA LEU A 52 -13.31 -6.96 -16.13
C LEU A 52 -12.41 -7.14 -17.35
N PHE A 53 -11.11 -6.93 -17.19
CA PHE A 53 -10.14 -7.13 -18.27
C PHE A 53 -10.01 -8.60 -18.64
N GLU A 54 -9.90 -9.51 -17.66
CA GLU A 54 -9.85 -10.96 -17.89
C GLU A 54 -11.10 -11.46 -18.59
N GLU A 55 -12.30 -11.06 -18.16
CA GLU A 55 -13.56 -11.41 -18.81
C GLU A 55 -13.57 -10.96 -20.28
N GLN A 56 -13.11 -9.74 -20.55
CA GLN A 56 -13.02 -9.21 -21.91
C GLN A 56 -11.96 -9.91 -22.75
N PHE A 57 -10.80 -10.21 -22.18
CA PHE A 57 -9.69 -10.89 -22.85
C PHE A 57 -10.07 -12.33 -23.26
N TRP A 58 -10.68 -13.09 -22.33
CA TRP A 58 -11.05 -14.48 -22.55
C TRP A 58 -12.37 -14.67 -23.32
N SER A 59 -13.10 -13.59 -23.62
CA SER A 59 -14.32 -13.67 -24.45
C SER A 59 -14.04 -14.03 -25.93
N GLY A 60 -12.78 -14.22 -26.31
CA GLY A 60 -12.39 -14.68 -27.66
C GLY A 60 -12.34 -13.55 -28.71
N GLY A 61 -12.25 -12.31 -28.28
CA GLY A 61 -12.10 -11.15 -29.18
C GLY A 61 -10.73 -11.13 -29.86
N ASP A 62 -10.67 -10.45 -31.04
CA ASP A 62 -9.42 -10.18 -31.73
C ASP A 62 -8.51 -9.28 -30.85
N LEU A 63 -7.27 -9.70 -30.64
CA LEU A 63 -6.27 -8.96 -29.86
C LEU A 63 -6.05 -7.55 -30.41
N SER A 64 -6.16 -7.37 -31.75
CA SER A 64 -6.04 -6.06 -32.37
C SER A 64 -7.18 -5.13 -31.97
N LYS A 65 -8.42 -5.63 -31.90
CA LYS A 65 -9.59 -4.86 -31.45
C LYS A 65 -9.49 -4.51 -29.96
N LEU A 66 -8.98 -5.41 -29.16
CA LEU A 66 -8.75 -5.17 -27.73
C LEU A 66 -7.69 -4.07 -27.53
N TYR A 67 -6.61 -4.11 -28.30
CA TYR A 67 -5.57 -3.08 -28.29
C TYR A 67 -6.12 -1.71 -28.78
N GLU A 68 -6.89 -1.68 -29.86
CA GLU A 68 -7.56 -0.47 -30.34
C GLU A 68 -8.54 0.09 -29.28
N GLY A 69 -9.26 -0.77 -28.59
CA GLY A 69 -10.12 -0.38 -27.48
C GLY A 69 -9.37 0.27 -26.31
N LEU A 70 -8.15 -0.20 -26.03
CA LEU A 70 -7.27 0.40 -25.02
C LEU A 70 -6.68 1.74 -25.48
N THR A 71 -6.44 1.93 -26.79
CA THR A 71 -5.86 3.15 -27.35
C THR A 71 -6.93 4.17 -27.78
N GLY A 72 -8.10 3.72 -28.25
CA GLY A 72 -9.14 4.54 -28.87
C GLY A 72 -10.05 5.33 -27.93
N ARG A 73 -10.04 5.06 -26.63
CA ARG A 73 -10.90 5.75 -25.63
C ARG A 73 -10.34 7.09 -25.12
N GLY A 74 -9.49 7.79 -25.88
CA GLY A 74 -8.86 9.02 -25.39
C GLY A 74 -8.00 8.78 -24.14
N ALA A 75 -7.70 7.52 -23.83
CA ALA A 75 -6.88 7.13 -22.73
C ALA A 75 -5.44 7.50 -23.07
N ASN A 76 -4.94 8.57 -22.46
CA ASN A 76 -3.51 8.74 -22.33
C ASN A 76 -2.95 7.43 -21.77
N ALA A 77 -1.82 6.96 -22.27
CA ALA A 77 -1.16 5.74 -21.78
C ALA A 77 -0.99 5.72 -20.23
N SER A 78 -1.09 6.90 -19.61
CA SER A 78 -1.07 7.09 -18.14
C SER A 78 -2.37 6.71 -17.43
N SER A 79 -3.48 6.52 -18.14
CA SER A 79 -4.77 6.11 -17.55
C SER A 79 -4.97 4.59 -17.54
N ILE A 80 -4.15 3.86 -18.31
CA ILE A 80 -4.16 2.38 -18.34
C ILE A 80 -3.35 1.89 -17.16
N SER A 81 -3.95 1.04 -16.31
CA SER A 81 -3.32 0.50 -15.11
C SER A 81 -3.56 -1.00 -14.96
N GLY A 82 -2.73 -1.63 -14.12
CA GLY A 82 -2.86 -3.04 -13.82
C GLY A 82 -2.57 -3.93 -15.02
N ILE A 83 -3.32 -5.03 -15.12
CA ILE A 83 -3.18 -6.05 -16.16
C ILE A 83 -3.32 -5.50 -17.59
N ALA A 84 -4.20 -4.51 -17.78
CA ALA A 84 -4.39 -3.86 -19.08
C ALA A 84 -3.13 -3.10 -19.53
N HIS A 85 -2.38 -2.50 -18.60
CA HIS A 85 -1.12 -1.84 -18.90
C HIS A 85 -0.03 -2.85 -19.32
N ILE A 86 0.03 -4.01 -18.67
CA ILE A 86 0.98 -5.07 -19.02
C ILE A 86 0.68 -5.61 -20.43
N CYS A 87 -0.59 -5.89 -20.71
CA CYS A 87 -1.04 -6.32 -22.04
C CYS A 87 -0.71 -5.26 -23.12
N TYR A 88 -1.04 -4.00 -22.87
CA TYR A 88 -0.75 -2.90 -23.78
C TYR A 88 0.74 -2.75 -24.07
N ALA A 89 1.59 -2.77 -23.03
CA ALA A 89 3.03 -2.65 -23.18
C ALA A 89 3.64 -3.79 -24.01
N GLY A 90 3.22 -5.02 -23.73
CA GLY A 90 3.65 -6.21 -24.48
C GLY A 90 3.22 -6.17 -25.94
N PHE A 91 1.93 -5.94 -26.19
CA PHE A 91 1.40 -5.95 -27.55
C PHE A 91 1.95 -4.80 -28.42
N LYS A 92 2.10 -3.62 -27.82
CA LYS A 92 2.74 -2.47 -28.50
C LYS A 92 4.16 -2.80 -28.95
N GLU A 93 4.97 -3.40 -28.08
CA GLU A 93 6.33 -3.78 -28.42
C GLU A 93 6.37 -4.90 -29.46
N PHE A 94 5.49 -5.89 -29.32
CA PHE A 94 5.32 -6.94 -30.29
C PHE A 94 5.05 -6.40 -31.71
N LEU A 95 4.10 -5.48 -31.85
CA LEU A 95 3.79 -4.85 -33.13
C LEU A 95 4.96 -4.00 -33.66
N ARG A 96 5.67 -3.30 -32.78
CA ARG A 96 6.84 -2.48 -33.13
C ARG A 96 7.97 -3.32 -33.71
N LEU A 97 8.32 -4.42 -33.06
CA LEU A 97 9.40 -5.31 -33.50
C LEU A 97 9.01 -6.05 -34.77
N ARG A 98 7.78 -6.56 -34.87
CA ARG A 98 7.26 -7.21 -36.06
C ARG A 98 7.29 -6.29 -37.29
N LYS A 99 7.00 -5.00 -37.12
CA LYS A 99 7.04 -4.02 -38.22
C LYS A 99 8.47 -3.68 -38.64
N LYS A 100 9.44 -3.74 -37.70
CA LYS A 100 10.85 -3.39 -37.97
C LYS A 100 11.59 -4.48 -38.72
N ASP A 101 11.38 -5.72 -38.34
CA ASP A 101 12.20 -6.86 -38.83
C ASP A 101 11.52 -7.61 -40.01
N GLY A 102 10.31 -7.24 -40.39
CA GLY A 102 9.54 -7.90 -41.45
C GLY A 102 9.21 -9.36 -41.10
N ASN A 103 8.86 -10.15 -42.15
CA ASN A 103 8.49 -11.57 -41.97
C ASN A 103 9.69 -12.52 -41.77
N GLN A 104 10.94 -12.03 -41.88
CA GLN A 104 12.17 -12.80 -41.77
C GLN A 104 12.96 -12.51 -40.48
N GLY A 105 12.40 -11.68 -39.55
CA GLY A 105 13.07 -11.34 -38.28
C GLY A 105 13.21 -12.56 -37.33
N ASP A 106 14.19 -12.46 -36.44
CA ASP A 106 14.41 -13.43 -35.39
C ASP A 106 13.21 -13.46 -34.43
N LYS A 107 12.42 -14.56 -34.54
CA LYS A 107 11.22 -14.77 -33.71
C LYS A 107 11.54 -14.82 -32.24
N GLU A 108 12.70 -15.32 -31.89
CA GLU A 108 13.16 -15.43 -30.50
C GLU A 108 13.48 -14.05 -29.93
N ALA A 109 14.17 -13.19 -30.69
CA ALA A 109 14.43 -11.79 -30.31
C ALA A 109 13.14 -10.97 -30.18
N LEU A 110 12.15 -11.20 -31.06
CA LEU A 110 10.81 -10.58 -30.99
C LEU A 110 10.12 -10.95 -29.66
N MET A 111 10.12 -12.22 -29.31
CA MET A 111 9.47 -12.70 -28.10
C MET A 111 10.21 -12.24 -26.83
N GLU A 112 11.55 -12.29 -26.83
CA GLU A 112 12.35 -11.80 -25.73
C GLU A 112 12.13 -10.30 -25.47
N GLY A 113 12.13 -9.49 -26.52
CA GLY A 113 11.87 -8.04 -26.44
C GLY A 113 10.48 -7.74 -25.85
N THR A 114 9.46 -8.46 -26.33
CA THR A 114 8.09 -8.35 -25.84
C THR A 114 8.00 -8.71 -24.36
N GLN A 115 8.58 -9.84 -23.96
CA GLN A 115 8.60 -10.31 -22.58
C GLN A 115 9.33 -9.33 -21.64
N ARG A 116 10.43 -8.74 -22.11
CA ARG A 116 11.17 -7.71 -21.36
C ARG A 116 10.30 -6.49 -21.09
N CYS A 117 9.57 -6.00 -22.09
CA CYS A 117 8.64 -4.87 -21.91
C CYS A 117 7.52 -5.17 -20.92
N MET A 118 6.95 -6.39 -20.99
CA MET A 118 5.90 -6.81 -20.05
C MET A 118 6.43 -6.90 -18.60
N ARG A 119 7.64 -7.45 -18.39
CA ARG A 119 8.28 -7.48 -17.07
C ARG A 119 8.49 -6.09 -16.48
N VAL A 120 8.91 -5.12 -17.30
CA VAL A 120 9.07 -3.73 -16.85
C VAL A 120 7.72 -3.13 -16.47
N ALA A 121 6.67 -3.37 -17.27
CA ALA A 121 5.31 -2.93 -16.95
C ALA A 121 4.80 -3.57 -15.67
N LEU A 122 4.98 -4.89 -15.49
CA LEU A 122 4.63 -5.63 -14.28
C LEU A 122 5.33 -5.04 -13.04
N SER A 123 6.64 -4.80 -13.10
CA SER A 123 7.39 -4.21 -11.99
C SER A 123 6.82 -2.85 -11.57
N ARG A 124 6.45 -2.00 -12.52
CA ARG A 124 5.81 -0.70 -12.24
C ARG A 124 4.43 -0.83 -11.61
N GLU A 125 3.64 -1.80 -12.04
CA GLU A 125 2.32 -2.06 -11.44
C GLU A 125 2.45 -2.67 -10.04
N THR A 126 3.45 -3.53 -9.81
CA THR A 126 3.79 -4.05 -8.48
C THR A 126 4.15 -2.92 -7.51
N GLU A 127 5.00 -1.98 -7.94
CA GLU A 127 5.36 -0.80 -7.13
C GLU A 127 4.13 0.03 -6.74
N LYS A 128 3.16 0.22 -7.65
CA LYS A 128 1.90 0.89 -7.34
C LYS A 128 1.03 0.11 -6.34
N LEU A 129 1.01 -1.22 -6.45
CA LEU A 129 0.26 -2.08 -5.52
C LEU A 129 0.87 -2.06 -4.12
N GLU A 130 2.18 -1.99 -4.00
CA GLU A 130 2.89 -1.98 -2.71
C GLU A 130 3.06 -0.59 -2.10
N ALA A 131 2.76 0.47 -2.86
CA ALA A 131 2.90 1.85 -2.38
C ALA A 131 2.18 2.07 -1.03
N HIS A 132 2.82 2.80 -0.12
CA HIS A 132 2.34 3.14 1.23
C HIS A 132 2.12 1.95 2.19
N LEU A 133 2.35 0.69 1.79
CA LEU A 133 2.24 -0.44 2.72
C LEU A 133 3.35 -0.39 3.78
N SER A 134 4.56 0.00 3.39
CA SER A 134 5.68 0.19 4.32
C SER A 134 5.39 1.23 5.39
N PHE A 135 4.66 2.31 5.05
CA PHE A 135 4.23 3.31 6.02
C PHE A 135 3.29 2.69 7.08
N LEU A 136 2.29 1.92 6.66
CA LEU A 136 1.37 1.24 7.59
C LEU A 136 2.12 0.24 8.49
N ALA A 137 3.06 -0.51 7.93
CA ALA A 137 3.91 -1.41 8.69
C ALA A 137 4.72 -0.66 9.76
N THR A 138 5.32 0.47 9.39
CA THR A 138 6.10 1.32 10.30
C THR A 138 5.23 1.90 11.40
N VAL A 139 4.05 2.45 11.08
CA VAL A 139 3.11 2.95 12.09
C VAL A 139 2.72 1.83 13.05
N GLY A 140 2.36 0.66 12.52
CA GLY A 140 1.96 -0.48 13.33
C GLY A 140 3.04 -1.01 14.26
N SER A 141 4.30 -1.00 13.83
CA SER A 141 5.42 -1.52 14.62
C SER A 141 6.02 -0.49 15.59
N VAL A 142 6.02 0.79 15.25
CA VAL A 142 6.76 1.83 16.01
C VAL A 142 5.87 2.57 17.03
N THR A 143 4.59 2.81 16.70
CA THR A 143 3.75 3.64 17.60
C THR A 143 3.51 3.05 18.99
N PRO A 144 3.44 1.70 19.20
CA PRO A 144 3.37 1.15 20.55
C PRO A 144 4.59 1.50 21.41
N TYR A 145 5.78 1.48 20.81
CA TYR A 145 7.02 1.82 21.53
C TYR A 145 7.12 3.31 21.85
N ILE A 146 6.61 4.17 20.97
CA ILE A 146 6.50 5.62 21.24
C ILE A 146 5.53 5.84 22.41
N GLY A 147 4.39 5.14 22.43
CA GLY A 147 3.45 5.17 23.54
C GLY A 147 4.07 4.70 24.85
N LEU A 148 4.78 3.56 24.81
CA LEU A 148 5.52 3.01 25.95
C LEU A 148 6.59 3.99 26.46
N PHE A 149 7.33 4.63 25.57
CA PHE A 149 8.28 5.68 25.95
C PHE A 149 7.60 6.81 26.71
N GLY A 150 6.40 7.24 26.22
CA GLY A 150 5.59 8.24 26.91
C GLY A 150 5.19 7.82 28.33
N THR A 151 4.88 6.53 28.53
CA THR A 151 4.54 5.98 29.85
C THR A 151 5.75 5.99 30.79
N VAL A 152 6.89 5.49 30.33
CA VAL A 152 8.12 5.45 31.15
C VAL A 152 8.52 6.85 31.55
N TRP A 153 8.50 7.80 30.65
CA TRP A 153 8.82 9.21 30.93
C TRP A 153 7.84 9.85 31.91
N GLY A 154 6.53 9.66 31.69
CA GLY A 154 5.50 10.27 32.53
C GLY A 154 5.54 9.74 33.98
N ILE A 155 5.70 8.42 34.13
CA ILE A 155 5.85 7.80 35.46
C ILE A 155 7.14 8.28 36.14
N MET A 156 8.26 8.31 35.43
CA MET A 156 9.51 8.83 35.95
C MET A 156 9.34 10.27 36.47
N HIS A 157 8.72 11.13 35.68
CA HIS A 157 8.48 12.53 36.03
C HIS A 157 7.56 12.67 37.26
N ALA A 158 6.51 11.83 37.38
CA ALA A 158 5.63 11.81 38.53
C ALA A 158 6.36 11.40 39.80
N PHE A 159 7.26 10.40 39.76
CA PHE A 159 8.07 10.02 40.91
C PHE A 159 9.15 11.04 41.27
N MET A 160 9.74 11.72 40.31
CA MET A 160 10.67 12.81 40.57
C MET A 160 9.99 13.98 41.35
N ALA A 161 8.74 14.28 41.02
CA ALA A 161 7.97 15.28 41.79
C ALA A 161 7.72 14.85 43.25
N LEU A 162 7.55 13.55 43.51
CA LEU A 162 7.36 12.99 44.84
C LEU A 162 8.60 13.13 45.71
N GLY A 163 9.82 13.00 45.14
CA GLY A 163 11.08 13.13 45.87
C GLY A 163 11.33 14.51 46.45
N ASN A 164 10.59 15.55 45.99
CA ASN A 164 10.78 16.93 46.45
C ASN A 164 9.79 17.36 47.54
N VAL A 165 8.92 16.47 48.05
CA VAL A 165 7.91 16.79 49.06
C VAL A 165 8.13 15.97 50.33
N GLN A 166 7.92 16.61 51.50
CA GLN A 166 8.12 15.95 52.80
C GLN A 166 7.02 14.94 53.16
N GLN A 167 5.84 15.05 52.55
CA GLN A 167 4.73 14.12 52.74
C GLN A 167 4.32 13.56 51.38
N ALA A 168 4.77 12.33 51.10
CA ALA A 168 4.43 11.60 49.90
C ALA A 168 2.99 11.07 49.97
N THR A 169 2.09 11.56 49.13
CA THR A 169 0.72 11.06 49.02
C THR A 169 0.46 10.52 47.62
N LEU A 170 -0.32 9.46 47.53
CA LEU A 170 -0.67 8.82 46.24
C LEU A 170 -1.44 9.80 45.32
N SER A 171 -2.20 10.70 45.90
CA SER A 171 -2.95 11.74 45.16
C SER A 171 -2.05 12.71 44.37
N LEU A 172 -0.77 12.83 44.74
CA LEU A 172 0.19 13.66 44.05
C LEU A 172 0.69 13.06 42.75
N VAL A 173 0.86 11.73 42.69
CA VAL A 173 1.43 11.03 41.54
C VAL A 173 0.35 10.41 40.64
N ALA A 174 -0.85 10.14 41.17
CA ALA A 174 -1.92 9.49 40.42
C ALA A 174 -2.28 10.17 39.07
N PRO A 175 -2.37 11.54 38.99
CA PRO A 175 -2.62 12.20 37.72
C PRO A 175 -1.50 11.92 36.67
N GLY A 176 -0.24 12.05 37.07
CA GLY A 176 0.90 11.84 36.16
C GLY A 176 1.01 10.39 35.66
N ILE A 177 0.65 9.43 36.52
CA ILE A 177 0.57 8.02 36.09
C ILE A 177 -0.59 7.83 35.11
N ALA A 178 -1.76 8.40 35.38
CA ALA A 178 -2.91 8.30 34.48
C ALA A 178 -2.61 8.90 33.10
N GLU A 179 -1.98 10.07 33.04
CA GLU A 179 -1.54 10.72 31.80
C GLU A 179 -0.57 9.84 31.02
N ALA A 180 0.39 9.24 31.69
CA ALA A 180 1.34 8.32 31.07
C ALA A 180 0.63 7.12 30.42
N LEU A 181 -0.31 6.50 31.11
CA LEU A 181 -1.09 5.37 30.57
C LEU A 181 -1.91 5.75 29.33
N VAL A 182 -2.43 7.00 29.26
CA VAL A 182 -3.12 7.51 28.08
C VAL A 182 -2.18 7.53 26.87
N ALA A 183 -0.92 7.92 27.02
CA ALA A 183 0.04 7.91 25.92
C ALA A 183 0.24 6.51 25.32
N THR A 184 0.34 5.45 26.16
CA THR A 184 0.40 4.08 25.66
C THR A 184 -0.88 3.66 24.97
N ALA A 185 -2.04 3.98 25.53
CA ALA A 185 -3.34 3.68 24.90
C ALA A 185 -3.45 4.33 23.52
N MET A 186 -2.98 5.57 23.35
CA MET A 186 -2.95 6.25 22.04
C MET A 186 -1.99 5.59 21.06
N GLY A 187 -0.83 5.11 21.52
CA GLY A 187 0.12 4.37 20.70
C GLY A 187 -0.50 3.08 20.15
N LEU A 188 -1.18 2.31 20.99
CA LEU A 188 -1.90 1.10 20.59
C LEU A 188 -3.10 1.40 19.68
N PHE A 189 -3.85 2.47 19.95
CA PHE A 189 -4.96 2.90 19.11
C PHE A 189 -4.53 3.25 17.70
N ALA A 190 -3.36 3.87 17.52
CA ALA A 190 -2.78 4.13 16.20
C ALA A 190 -2.24 2.86 15.52
N ALA A 191 -1.61 1.97 16.30
CA ALA A 191 -0.96 0.77 15.77
C ALA A 191 -1.94 -0.28 15.25
N ILE A 192 -2.98 -0.60 16.02
CA ILE A 192 -3.86 -1.73 15.73
C ILE A 192 -4.52 -1.62 14.34
N PRO A 193 -5.16 -0.50 13.97
CA PRO A 193 -5.73 -0.35 12.63
C PRO A 193 -4.69 -0.42 11.52
N ALA A 194 -3.48 0.13 11.77
CA ALA A 194 -2.40 0.14 10.79
C ALA A 194 -1.90 -1.28 10.49
N VAL A 195 -1.68 -2.10 11.52
CA VAL A 195 -1.26 -3.52 11.36
C VAL A 195 -2.33 -4.33 10.63
N VAL A 196 -3.59 -4.20 11.03
CA VAL A 196 -4.71 -4.91 10.39
C VAL A 196 -4.80 -4.54 8.91
N ALA A 197 -4.69 -3.24 8.59
CA ALA A 197 -4.75 -2.75 7.22
C ALA A 197 -3.54 -3.20 6.40
N TYR A 198 -2.33 -3.12 6.97
CA TYR A 198 -1.10 -3.61 6.33
C TYR A 198 -1.22 -5.09 5.94
N ASN A 199 -1.57 -5.95 6.89
CA ASN A 199 -1.70 -7.39 6.64
C ASN A 199 -2.75 -7.69 5.56
N ARG A 200 -3.89 -7.02 5.62
CA ARG A 200 -4.96 -7.19 4.63
C ARG A 200 -4.53 -6.73 3.24
N TYR A 201 -3.94 -5.53 3.11
CA TYR A 201 -3.59 -4.99 1.80
C TYR A 201 -2.35 -5.62 1.21
N SER A 202 -1.39 -6.04 2.02
CA SER A 202 -0.25 -6.85 1.58
C SER A 202 -0.71 -8.17 0.96
N HIS A 203 -1.64 -8.87 1.61
CA HIS A 203 -2.23 -10.10 1.05
C HIS A 203 -2.97 -9.86 -0.27
N ILE A 204 -3.79 -8.78 -0.35
CA ILE A 204 -4.50 -8.42 -1.59
C ILE A 204 -3.52 -8.04 -2.71
N SER A 205 -2.47 -7.27 -2.39
CA SER A 205 -1.41 -6.90 -3.32
C SER A 205 -0.76 -8.13 -3.91
N GLN A 206 -0.36 -9.08 -3.06
CA GLN A 206 0.26 -10.33 -3.50
C GLN A 206 -0.64 -11.16 -4.43
N GLN A 207 -1.94 -11.25 -4.11
CA GLN A 207 -2.90 -11.92 -4.99
C GLN A 207 -3.00 -11.27 -6.37
N LEU A 208 -3.02 -9.93 -6.43
CA LEU A 208 -3.06 -9.20 -7.70
C LEU A 208 -1.77 -9.35 -8.49
N ILE A 209 -0.60 -9.30 -7.83
CA ILE A 209 0.71 -9.50 -8.46
C ILE A 209 0.78 -10.89 -9.09
N THR A 210 0.42 -11.94 -8.34
CA THR A 210 0.38 -13.31 -8.86
C THR A 210 -0.56 -13.44 -10.06
N GLY A 211 -1.74 -12.78 -10.01
CA GLY A 211 -2.66 -12.76 -11.15
C GLY A 211 -2.06 -12.06 -12.37
N TYR A 212 -1.34 -10.96 -12.18
CA TYR A 212 -0.65 -10.27 -13.28
C TYR A 212 0.48 -11.10 -13.88
N GLU A 213 1.24 -11.82 -13.06
CA GLU A 213 2.28 -12.75 -13.49
C GLU A 213 1.69 -13.91 -14.31
N THR A 214 0.64 -14.54 -13.81
CA THR A 214 -0.07 -15.61 -14.52
C THR A 214 -0.58 -15.13 -15.88
N PHE A 215 -1.25 -13.98 -15.91
CA PHE A 215 -1.70 -13.41 -17.19
C PHE A 215 -0.54 -13.12 -18.14
N GLN A 216 0.58 -12.61 -17.66
CA GLN A 216 1.77 -12.37 -18.48
C GLN A 216 2.24 -13.65 -19.17
N GLU A 217 2.35 -14.75 -18.43
CA GLU A 217 2.76 -16.05 -18.98
C GLU A 217 1.76 -16.58 -20.01
N GLU A 218 0.47 -16.49 -19.73
CA GLU A 218 -0.60 -16.90 -20.65
C GLU A 218 -0.58 -16.07 -21.94
N PHE A 219 -0.40 -14.75 -21.81
CA PHE A 219 -0.35 -13.85 -22.95
C PHE A 219 0.88 -14.11 -23.83
N VAL A 220 2.04 -14.34 -23.23
CA VAL A 220 3.27 -14.75 -23.94
C VAL A 220 3.05 -16.05 -24.71
N ALA A 221 2.39 -17.04 -24.10
CA ALA A 221 2.09 -18.31 -24.76
C ALA A 221 1.15 -18.13 -25.98
N ILE A 222 0.19 -17.18 -25.89
CA ILE A 222 -0.68 -16.85 -27.03
C ILE A 222 0.12 -16.20 -28.16
N LEU A 223 0.94 -15.20 -27.87
CA LEU A 223 1.78 -14.53 -28.86
C LEU A 223 2.75 -15.49 -29.52
N HIS A 224 3.36 -16.39 -28.73
CA HIS A 224 4.27 -17.43 -29.26
C HIS A 224 3.56 -18.34 -30.28
N ARG A 225 2.33 -18.78 -29.98
CA ARG A 225 1.53 -19.57 -30.93
C ARG A 225 1.22 -18.80 -32.21
N GLN A 226 0.88 -17.51 -32.12
CA GLN A 226 0.61 -16.68 -33.29
C GLN A 226 1.84 -16.50 -34.20
N VAL A 227 3.02 -16.33 -33.62
CA VAL A 227 4.29 -16.19 -34.36
C VAL A 227 4.65 -17.48 -35.09
N HIS A 228 4.35 -18.66 -34.52
CA HIS A 228 4.64 -19.95 -35.15
C HIS A 228 3.56 -20.39 -36.15
N ALA A 229 2.29 -20.09 -35.89
CA ALA A 229 1.19 -20.35 -36.82
C ALA A 229 1.32 -19.55 -38.12
N ALA A 230 1.75 -18.31 -38.06
CA ALA A 230 1.98 -17.46 -39.25
C ALA A 230 3.19 -17.92 -40.12
N ALA A 231 3.97 -18.89 -39.67
CA ALA A 231 5.08 -19.47 -40.41
C ALA A 231 4.73 -20.74 -41.16
N LEU A 232 3.52 -21.29 -40.96
CA LEU A 232 3.03 -22.50 -41.59
C LEU A 232 2.10 -22.23 -42.78
N VAL A 233 1.84 -20.97 -43.09
CA VAL A 233 1.08 -20.48 -44.26
C VAL A 233 1.98 -19.64 -45.14
#